data_ed92eb679c912d34605b260f7b0d7f33
#
_entry.id   ed92eb679c912d34605b260f7b0d7f33
#
_cell.length_a   1.000
_cell.length_b   1.000
_cell.length_c   1.000
_cell.angle_alpha   90.00
_cell.angle_beta   90.00
_cell.angle_gamma   90.00
#
_symmetry.space_group_name_H-M   'P 1'
#
loop_
_entity.id
_entity.type
_entity.pdbx_description
1 polymer ?
#
loop_
_entity_poly.entity_id
_entity_poly.type
_entity_poly.pdbx_seq_one_letter_code
_entity_poly.pdbx_strand_id
1 'polypeptide(L)'
;MHGTTTIETTEIACDRPRASKAPPWQGTRKVAIVSAVRDRREITLQCLRSLDRIESAGLDIETIIVDDGSTDGTCEAIRNTFPETHVIEGSGDLWCSGGNNLGVGHALLDDPDYILVINDDTVFDGRFLQVLVATAEANPRTVVGGLLLLWDEPHRVFQIAPRWDTWYGGWRHLTEQTVWTVPEAPFDVETIVGNCTLFPVAAFREGGLFATKWLPHFGDAEFTPRLRKRGWRLLIDPRARVFNQPNEVPPKMSELSARELYEAVWKKYNHAHNLRNRFMMYWLGAPTKLQGFVGFVIYLVRLALQAIGIRSAPRRERPLREEYE
;
A
#
# COMPACT_ATOMS: atom_id res chain seq x y z
N MET A 1 -40.75 -2.53 29.80
CA MET A 1 -41.02 -2.69 28.36
C MET A 1 -39.73 -2.21 27.65
N HIS A 2 -38.86 -3.13 27.28
CA HIS A 2 -37.61 -2.82 26.56
C HIS A 2 -37.86 -3.07 25.07
N GLY A 3 -37.88 -2.00 24.29
CA GLY A 3 -37.99 -2.08 22.85
C GLY A 3 -36.65 -2.47 22.25
N THR A 4 -36.61 -3.65 21.66
CA THR A 4 -35.47 -4.14 20.87
C THR A 4 -35.54 -3.47 19.51
N THR A 5 -34.63 -2.53 19.24
CA THR A 5 -34.48 -1.93 17.92
C THR A 5 -33.67 -2.89 17.04
N THR A 6 -34.34 -3.57 16.16
CA THR A 6 -33.73 -4.39 15.12
C THR A 6 -33.11 -3.45 14.08
N ILE A 7 -31.81 -3.45 13.96
CA ILE A 7 -31.09 -2.75 12.86
C ILE A 7 -31.27 -3.61 11.62
N GLU A 8 -32.11 -3.18 10.68
CA GLU A 8 -32.19 -3.72 9.34
C GLU A 8 -30.84 -3.44 8.64
N THR A 9 -30.10 -4.50 8.38
CA THR A 9 -28.94 -4.47 7.48
C THR A 9 -29.45 -4.16 6.08
N THR A 10 -29.31 -2.91 5.67
CA THR A 10 -29.52 -2.50 4.29
C THR A 10 -28.48 -3.22 3.43
N GLU A 11 -28.87 -4.27 2.74
CA GLU A 11 -28.09 -4.86 1.66
C GLU A 11 -27.82 -3.75 0.65
N ILE A 12 -26.54 -3.33 0.57
CA ILE A 12 -26.07 -2.49 -0.52
C ILE A 12 -26.22 -3.37 -1.77
N ALA A 13 -27.24 -3.09 -2.57
CA ALA A 13 -27.49 -3.74 -3.83
C ALA A 13 -26.22 -3.59 -4.70
N CYS A 14 -25.40 -4.64 -4.70
CA CYS A 14 -24.26 -4.74 -5.59
C CYS A 14 -24.84 -4.84 -7.01
N ASP A 15 -24.67 -3.78 -7.78
CA ASP A 15 -25.10 -3.68 -9.17
C ASP A 15 -24.55 -4.90 -9.92
N ARG A 16 -25.41 -5.58 -10.69
CA ARG A 16 -25.04 -6.81 -11.40
C ARG A 16 -23.80 -6.54 -12.26
N PRO A 17 -22.88 -7.50 -12.39
CA PRO A 17 -21.69 -7.30 -13.19
C PRO A 17 -22.09 -6.89 -14.60
N ARG A 18 -21.77 -5.67 -15.00
CA ARG A 18 -21.86 -5.23 -16.38
C ARG A 18 -20.98 -6.19 -17.20
N ALA A 19 -21.52 -6.72 -18.30
CA ALA A 19 -20.80 -7.63 -19.18
C ALA A 19 -19.35 -7.16 -19.35
N SER A 20 -18.41 -8.02 -18.97
CA SER A 20 -16.98 -7.76 -19.02
C SER A 20 -16.62 -7.33 -20.44
N LYS A 21 -16.17 -6.09 -20.62
CA LYS A 21 -15.54 -5.69 -21.89
C LYS A 21 -14.25 -6.46 -22.01
N ALA A 22 -13.99 -7.02 -23.21
CA ALA A 22 -12.71 -7.67 -23.50
C ALA A 22 -11.55 -6.77 -23.07
N PRO A 23 -10.46 -7.35 -22.50
CA PRO A 23 -9.31 -6.56 -22.09
C PRO A 23 -8.69 -5.84 -23.29
N PRO A 24 -8.08 -4.66 -23.09
CA PRO A 24 -7.50 -3.89 -24.19
C PRO A 24 -6.16 -4.48 -24.69
N TRP A 25 -5.67 -5.55 -24.10
CA TRP A 25 -4.47 -6.31 -24.53
C TRP A 25 -4.84 -7.62 -25.19
N GLN A 26 -3.92 -8.21 -25.94
CA GLN A 26 -4.07 -9.51 -26.58
C GLN A 26 -3.44 -10.61 -25.70
N GLY A 27 -4.08 -11.78 -25.69
CA GLY A 27 -3.64 -12.94 -24.91
C GLY A 27 -3.96 -12.82 -23.41
N THR A 28 -3.48 -13.77 -22.64
CA THR A 28 -3.63 -13.82 -21.19
C THR A 28 -2.40 -13.23 -20.51
N ARG A 29 -2.59 -12.47 -19.41
CA ARG A 29 -1.48 -11.99 -18.56
C ARG A 29 -1.46 -12.77 -17.28
N LYS A 30 -0.30 -13.31 -16.93
CA LYS A 30 -0.07 -13.99 -15.66
C LYS A 30 0.26 -12.96 -14.57
N VAL A 31 -0.56 -12.94 -13.52
CA VAL A 31 -0.42 -11.99 -12.40
C VAL A 31 -0.32 -12.76 -11.09
N ALA A 32 0.81 -12.60 -10.38
CA ALA A 32 0.96 -13.10 -9.04
C ALA A 32 0.58 -12.00 -8.02
N ILE A 33 -0.43 -12.26 -7.19
CA ILE A 33 -0.84 -11.37 -6.10
C ILE A 33 -0.13 -11.82 -4.83
N VAL A 34 0.62 -10.91 -4.20
CA VAL A 34 1.44 -11.20 -3.01
C VAL A 34 1.01 -10.32 -1.85
N SER A 35 0.79 -10.95 -0.68
CA SER A 35 0.57 -10.25 0.59
C SER A 35 1.26 -10.96 1.75
N ALA A 36 1.80 -10.17 2.69
CA ALA A 36 2.30 -10.67 3.96
C ALA A 36 1.27 -10.38 5.06
N VAL A 37 0.96 -11.40 5.86
CA VAL A 37 -0.06 -11.33 6.91
C VAL A 37 0.48 -11.82 8.25
N ARG A 38 -0.10 -11.33 9.36
CA ARG A 38 0.17 -11.85 10.70
C ARG A 38 -0.92 -11.46 11.68
N ASP A 39 -1.50 -12.48 12.37
CA ASP A 39 -2.51 -12.33 13.44
C ASP A 39 -3.68 -11.38 13.04
N ARG A 40 -4.21 -11.55 11.80
CA ARG A 40 -5.26 -10.69 11.23
C ARG A 40 -6.32 -11.49 10.47
N ARG A 41 -6.71 -12.64 11.03
CA ARG A 41 -7.55 -13.64 10.37
C ARG A 41 -8.77 -13.07 9.64
N GLU A 42 -9.65 -12.36 10.35
CA GLU A 42 -10.93 -11.89 9.75
C GLU A 42 -10.71 -10.85 8.64
N ILE A 43 -9.75 -9.96 8.82
CA ILE A 43 -9.40 -8.92 7.84
C ILE A 43 -8.81 -9.57 6.59
N THR A 44 -7.87 -10.51 6.76
CA THR A 44 -7.25 -11.24 5.66
C THR A 44 -8.30 -12.05 4.87
N LEU A 45 -9.22 -12.76 5.55
CA LEU A 45 -10.29 -13.48 4.88
C LEU A 45 -11.23 -12.55 4.10
N GLN A 46 -11.47 -11.34 4.59
CA GLN A 46 -12.29 -10.35 3.92
C GLN A 46 -11.60 -9.81 2.66
N CYS A 47 -10.29 -9.55 2.73
CA CYS A 47 -9.46 -9.20 1.59
C CYS A 47 -9.54 -10.29 0.51
N LEU A 48 -9.31 -11.54 0.87
CA LEU A 48 -9.36 -12.68 -0.06
C LEU A 48 -10.76 -12.87 -0.68
N ARG A 49 -11.86 -12.72 0.10
CA ARG A 49 -13.21 -12.73 -0.46
C ARG A 49 -13.45 -11.63 -1.49
N SER A 50 -12.78 -10.50 -1.36
CA SER A 50 -12.90 -9.43 -2.35
C SER A 50 -12.11 -9.73 -3.61
N LEU A 51 -10.94 -10.38 -3.50
CA LEU A 51 -10.16 -10.86 -4.63
C LEU A 51 -10.89 -11.95 -5.43
N ASP A 52 -11.59 -12.85 -4.75
CA ASP A 52 -12.38 -13.92 -5.39
C ASP A 52 -13.52 -13.37 -6.28
N ARG A 53 -13.90 -12.11 -6.10
CA ARG A 53 -15.00 -11.45 -6.84
C ARG A 53 -14.56 -10.53 -7.97
N ILE A 54 -13.26 -10.39 -8.20
CA ILE A 54 -12.77 -9.50 -9.25
C ILE A 54 -13.00 -10.07 -10.66
N GLU A 55 -13.11 -9.18 -11.63
CA GLU A 55 -13.15 -9.56 -13.04
C GLU A 55 -11.77 -10.05 -13.48
N SER A 56 -11.69 -11.32 -13.93
CA SER A 56 -10.44 -11.99 -14.31
C SER A 56 -10.28 -12.22 -15.82
N ALA A 57 -11.19 -11.70 -16.64
CA ALA A 57 -11.12 -11.91 -18.09
C ALA A 57 -9.74 -11.46 -18.65
N GLY A 58 -9.04 -12.38 -19.33
CA GLY A 58 -7.69 -12.14 -19.87
C GLY A 58 -6.57 -12.13 -18.82
N LEU A 59 -6.85 -12.59 -17.60
CA LEU A 59 -5.87 -12.71 -16.52
C LEU A 59 -5.79 -14.16 -16.03
N ASP A 60 -4.59 -14.63 -15.80
CA ASP A 60 -4.25 -15.86 -15.07
C ASP A 60 -3.69 -15.40 -13.72
N ILE A 61 -4.46 -15.62 -12.65
CA ILE A 61 -4.20 -15.02 -11.34
C ILE A 61 -3.78 -16.11 -10.37
N GLU A 62 -2.61 -15.96 -9.80
CA GLU A 62 -2.12 -16.72 -8.65
C GLU A 62 -2.11 -15.84 -7.41
N THR A 63 -2.67 -16.32 -6.29
CA THR A 63 -2.63 -15.59 -5.00
C THR A 63 -1.67 -16.28 -4.04
N ILE A 64 -0.69 -15.53 -3.56
CA ILE A 64 0.37 -15.99 -2.65
C ILE A 64 0.28 -15.19 -1.36
N ILE A 65 -0.02 -15.85 -0.26
CA ILE A 65 -0.06 -15.25 1.08
C ILE A 65 1.11 -15.78 1.90
N VAL A 66 1.90 -14.87 2.44
CA VAL A 66 2.97 -15.21 3.39
C VAL A 66 2.46 -14.96 4.81
N ASP A 67 2.17 -16.02 5.53
CA ASP A 67 1.78 -15.96 6.95
C ASP A 67 3.04 -15.93 7.81
N ASP A 68 3.39 -14.75 8.35
CA ASP A 68 4.60 -14.55 9.15
C ASP A 68 4.39 -14.97 10.62
N GLY A 69 4.00 -16.23 10.82
CA GLY A 69 3.86 -16.85 12.13
C GLY A 69 2.63 -16.40 12.92
N SER A 70 1.46 -16.37 12.28
CA SER A 70 0.19 -16.12 12.96
C SER A 70 -0.13 -17.19 14.00
N THR A 71 -0.73 -16.75 15.11
CA THR A 71 -1.15 -17.61 16.23
C THR A 71 -2.67 -17.64 16.40
N ASP A 72 -3.40 -16.84 15.65
CA ASP A 72 -4.85 -16.67 15.70
C ASP A 72 -5.62 -17.64 14.77
N GLY A 73 -4.93 -18.58 14.11
CA GLY A 73 -5.49 -19.50 13.14
C GLY A 73 -5.68 -18.93 11.73
N THR A 74 -5.03 -17.82 11.41
CA THR A 74 -5.09 -17.18 10.06
C THR A 74 -4.71 -18.17 8.97
N CYS A 75 -3.55 -18.83 9.08
CA CYS A 75 -3.05 -19.77 8.06
C CYS A 75 -4.04 -20.91 7.78
N GLU A 76 -4.56 -21.55 8.83
CA GLU A 76 -5.52 -22.65 8.70
C GLU A 76 -6.85 -22.16 8.08
N ALA A 77 -7.32 -20.99 8.50
CA ALA A 77 -8.56 -20.41 7.97
C ALA A 77 -8.45 -20.07 6.47
N ILE A 78 -7.31 -19.59 6.00
CA ILE A 78 -7.06 -19.33 4.58
C ILE A 78 -7.10 -20.64 3.80
N ARG A 79 -6.33 -21.65 4.21
CA ARG A 79 -6.27 -22.97 3.54
C ARG A 79 -7.65 -23.64 3.43
N ASN A 80 -8.46 -23.51 4.48
CA ASN A 80 -9.81 -24.10 4.49
C ASN A 80 -10.82 -23.33 3.61
N THR A 81 -10.68 -22.01 3.53
CA THR A 81 -11.67 -21.15 2.82
C THR A 81 -11.28 -20.90 1.36
N PHE A 82 -9.98 -20.80 1.08
CA PHE A 82 -9.40 -20.47 -0.22
C PHE A 82 -8.33 -21.50 -0.62
N PRO A 83 -8.69 -22.74 -0.94
CA PRO A 83 -7.73 -23.83 -1.20
C PRO A 83 -6.80 -23.56 -2.39
N GLU A 84 -7.19 -22.69 -3.32
CA GLU A 84 -6.36 -22.28 -4.46
C GLU A 84 -5.31 -21.21 -4.08
N THR A 85 -5.39 -20.64 -2.88
CA THR A 85 -4.41 -19.66 -2.41
C THR A 85 -3.14 -20.37 -1.93
N HIS A 86 -2.00 -19.98 -2.47
CA HIS A 86 -0.71 -20.49 -2.05
C HIS A 86 -0.28 -19.85 -0.73
N VAL A 87 -0.27 -20.62 0.36
CA VAL A 87 0.11 -20.11 1.70
C VAL A 87 1.52 -20.56 2.05
N ILE A 88 2.42 -19.60 2.21
CA ILE A 88 3.81 -19.79 2.64
C ILE A 88 3.93 -19.42 4.10
N GLU A 89 4.48 -20.28 4.93
CA GLU A 89 4.73 -20.00 6.34
C GLU A 89 6.08 -19.30 6.51
N GLY A 90 6.04 -18.11 7.13
CA GLY A 90 7.22 -17.32 7.49
C GLY A 90 7.82 -17.73 8.84
N SER A 91 8.97 -17.13 9.19
CA SER A 91 9.70 -17.39 10.43
C SER A 91 9.12 -16.70 11.67
N GLY A 92 8.20 -15.75 11.49
CA GLY A 92 7.61 -14.93 12.56
C GLY A 92 8.37 -13.62 12.82
N ASP A 93 9.41 -13.34 12.05
CA ASP A 93 10.23 -12.11 12.15
C ASP A 93 10.55 -11.46 10.80
N LEU A 94 9.80 -11.84 9.75
CA LEU A 94 9.97 -11.30 8.40
C LEU A 94 9.43 -9.87 8.28
N TRP A 95 8.37 -9.55 9.02
CA TRP A 95 7.63 -8.31 8.92
C TRP A 95 7.04 -8.11 7.51
N CYS A 96 6.44 -6.96 7.26
CA CYS A 96 5.78 -6.68 5.98
C CYS A 96 6.75 -6.80 4.77
N SER A 97 7.90 -6.13 4.82
CA SER A 97 8.85 -6.14 3.69
C SER A 97 9.50 -7.49 3.47
N GLY A 98 9.80 -8.24 4.54
CA GLY A 98 10.41 -9.57 4.45
C GLY A 98 9.42 -10.61 3.97
N GLY A 99 8.19 -10.58 4.47
CA GLY A 99 7.11 -11.46 4.01
C GLY A 99 6.81 -11.21 2.52
N ASN A 100 6.67 -9.95 2.11
CA ASN A 100 6.49 -9.61 0.69
C ASN A 100 7.69 -10.08 -0.16
N ASN A 101 8.94 -9.97 0.32
CA ASN A 101 10.10 -10.49 -0.39
C ASN A 101 10.06 -12.01 -0.56
N LEU A 102 9.61 -12.74 0.45
CA LEU A 102 9.46 -14.18 0.37
C LEU A 102 8.40 -14.57 -0.66
N GLY A 103 7.23 -13.90 -0.64
CA GLY A 103 6.16 -14.11 -1.62
C GLY A 103 6.56 -13.72 -3.04
N VAL A 104 7.22 -12.56 -3.22
CA VAL A 104 7.76 -12.13 -4.51
C VAL A 104 8.81 -13.11 -5.02
N GLY A 105 9.71 -13.58 -4.14
CA GLY A 105 10.71 -14.59 -4.49
C GLY A 105 10.08 -15.89 -5.00
N HIS A 106 8.97 -16.31 -4.40
CA HIS A 106 8.19 -17.47 -4.86
C HIS A 106 7.54 -17.19 -6.21
N ALA A 107 6.83 -16.07 -6.35
CA ALA A 107 6.19 -15.67 -7.59
C ALA A 107 7.16 -15.63 -8.80
N LEU A 108 8.40 -15.19 -8.56
CA LEU A 108 9.43 -15.10 -9.62
C LEU A 108 9.84 -16.47 -10.19
N LEU A 109 9.58 -17.57 -9.50
CA LEU A 109 9.88 -18.93 -9.99
C LEU A 109 8.97 -19.32 -11.15
N ASP A 110 7.76 -18.82 -11.19
CA ASP A 110 6.74 -19.11 -12.18
C ASP A 110 6.68 -18.11 -13.33
N ASP A 111 7.63 -17.18 -13.38
CA ASP A 111 7.82 -16.19 -14.45
C ASP A 111 6.53 -15.45 -14.84
N PRO A 112 5.85 -14.74 -13.91
CA PRO A 112 4.65 -13.99 -14.21
C PRO A 112 4.97 -12.75 -15.07
N ASP A 113 3.95 -12.22 -15.77
CA ASP A 113 4.08 -10.91 -16.44
C ASP A 113 4.13 -9.78 -15.41
N TYR A 114 3.32 -9.92 -14.35
CA TYR A 114 3.16 -8.91 -13.30
C TYR A 114 3.15 -9.51 -11.91
N ILE A 115 3.63 -8.75 -10.94
CA ILE A 115 3.47 -9.04 -9.51
C ILE A 115 2.70 -7.87 -8.89
N LEU A 116 1.55 -8.17 -8.29
CA LEU A 116 0.76 -7.23 -7.51
C LEU A 116 1.06 -7.42 -6.03
N VAL A 117 1.64 -6.41 -5.39
CA VAL A 117 1.84 -6.39 -3.93
C VAL A 117 0.68 -5.64 -3.29
N ILE A 118 0.02 -6.28 -2.33
CA ILE A 118 -1.13 -5.72 -1.60
C ILE A 118 -0.95 -5.84 -0.08
N ASN A 119 -1.72 -5.05 0.66
CA ASN A 119 -1.94 -5.28 2.09
C ASN A 119 -3.23 -6.10 2.29
N ASP A 120 -3.28 -6.87 3.37
CA ASP A 120 -4.42 -7.70 3.75
C ASP A 120 -5.61 -6.93 4.37
N ASP A 121 -5.47 -5.62 4.64
CA ASP A 121 -6.52 -4.73 5.14
C ASP A 121 -7.22 -3.93 4.03
N THR A 122 -7.27 -4.50 2.85
CA THR A 122 -7.83 -3.88 1.66
C THR A 122 -9.00 -4.68 1.08
N VAL A 123 -9.93 -3.97 0.45
CA VAL A 123 -11.00 -4.53 -0.40
C VAL A 123 -10.94 -3.86 -1.76
N PHE A 124 -11.24 -4.59 -2.79
CA PHE A 124 -11.00 -4.17 -4.16
C PHE A 124 -12.30 -3.94 -4.92
N ASP A 125 -12.33 -2.89 -5.76
CA ASP A 125 -13.32 -2.78 -6.82
C ASP A 125 -13.17 -3.94 -7.80
N GLY A 126 -14.26 -4.47 -8.31
CA GLY A 126 -14.25 -5.66 -9.16
C GLY A 126 -13.36 -5.55 -10.41
N ARG A 127 -13.06 -4.35 -10.88
CA ARG A 127 -12.26 -4.11 -12.10
C ARG A 127 -10.86 -3.56 -11.83
N PHE A 128 -10.48 -3.40 -10.57
CA PHE A 128 -9.22 -2.73 -10.22
C PHE A 128 -8.00 -3.36 -10.92
N LEU A 129 -7.89 -4.69 -10.92
CA LEU A 129 -6.74 -5.39 -11.49
C LEU A 129 -6.67 -5.27 -13.01
N GLN A 130 -7.80 -5.39 -13.70
CA GLN A 130 -7.85 -5.14 -15.14
C GLN A 130 -7.43 -3.71 -15.49
N VAL A 131 -7.82 -2.72 -14.68
CA VAL A 131 -7.43 -1.32 -14.87
C VAL A 131 -5.93 -1.16 -14.69
N LEU A 132 -5.35 -1.73 -13.62
CA LEU A 132 -3.91 -1.67 -13.37
C LEU A 132 -3.10 -2.29 -14.51
N VAL A 133 -3.48 -3.50 -14.95
CA VAL A 133 -2.81 -4.19 -16.05
C VAL A 133 -2.95 -3.41 -17.37
N ALA A 134 -4.15 -2.92 -17.70
CA ALA A 134 -4.37 -2.10 -18.89
C ALA A 134 -3.48 -0.85 -18.91
N THR A 135 -3.32 -0.21 -17.77
CA THR A 135 -2.47 0.98 -17.64
C THR A 135 -0.99 0.63 -17.78
N ALA A 136 -0.55 -0.49 -17.20
CA ALA A 136 0.83 -0.97 -17.37
C ALA A 136 1.14 -1.34 -18.83
N GLU A 137 0.21 -2.05 -19.53
CA GLU A 137 0.34 -2.42 -20.95
C GLU A 137 0.42 -1.17 -21.86
N ALA A 138 -0.37 -0.14 -21.55
CA ALA A 138 -0.35 1.10 -22.32
C ALA A 138 0.89 1.98 -22.06
N ASN A 139 1.61 1.72 -20.97
CA ASN A 139 2.76 2.52 -20.52
C ASN A 139 3.96 1.62 -20.20
N PRO A 140 4.81 1.27 -21.16
CA PRO A 140 6.00 0.45 -20.92
C PRO A 140 6.90 1.00 -19.82
N ARG A 141 7.56 0.12 -19.06
CA ARG A 141 8.45 0.47 -17.92
C ARG A 141 7.74 1.29 -16.84
N THR A 142 6.48 0.95 -16.56
CA THR A 142 5.68 1.66 -15.55
C THR A 142 5.25 0.73 -14.42
N VAL A 143 5.40 1.19 -13.20
CA VAL A 143 4.80 0.61 -12.00
C VAL A 143 3.49 1.38 -11.74
N VAL A 144 2.40 0.67 -11.48
CA VAL A 144 1.07 1.28 -11.36
C VAL A 144 0.49 0.99 -9.99
N GLY A 145 0.12 2.04 -9.26
CA GLY A 145 -0.62 1.96 -8.00
C GLY A 145 -2.11 2.20 -8.20
N GLY A 146 -2.93 1.58 -7.38
CA GLY A 146 -4.35 1.89 -7.27
C GLY A 146 -4.60 3.17 -6.47
N LEU A 147 -5.78 3.76 -6.63
CA LEU A 147 -6.25 4.84 -5.78
C LEU A 147 -6.75 4.27 -4.46
N LEU A 148 -6.03 4.57 -3.39
CA LEU A 148 -6.35 4.12 -2.04
C LEU A 148 -7.42 5.03 -1.43
N LEU A 149 -8.57 4.47 -1.11
CA LEU A 149 -9.73 5.14 -0.53
C LEU A 149 -9.97 4.62 0.89
N LEU A 150 -10.67 5.38 1.72
CA LEU A 150 -11.12 4.93 3.02
C LEU A 150 -12.32 3.99 2.87
N TRP A 151 -12.33 2.91 3.64
CA TRP A 151 -13.42 1.95 3.63
C TRP A 151 -14.75 2.52 4.11
N ASP A 152 -14.73 3.25 5.20
CA ASP A 152 -15.90 3.88 5.84
C ASP A 152 -16.32 5.19 5.16
N GLU A 153 -15.41 5.83 4.42
CA GLU A 153 -15.65 7.04 3.62
C GLU A 153 -15.12 6.85 2.19
N PRO A 154 -15.77 6.04 1.33
CA PRO A 154 -15.21 5.58 0.05
C PRO A 154 -15.00 6.68 -1.00
N HIS A 155 -15.39 7.89 -0.71
CA HIS A 155 -15.11 9.07 -1.52
C HIS A 155 -13.80 9.79 -1.11
N ARG A 156 -13.27 9.49 0.08
CA ARG A 156 -12.02 10.09 0.59
C ARG A 156 -10.82 9.25 0.28
N VAL A 157 -9.75 9.92 -0.11
CA VAL A 157 -8.45 9.30 -0.33
C VAL A 157 -7.85 8.91 1.03
N PHE A 158 -7.42 7.66 1.15
CA PHE A 158 -6.68 7.18 2.31
C PHE A 158 -5.34 7.91 2.44
N GLN A 159 -4.52 7.86 1.40
CA GLN A 159 -3.29 8.64 1.27
C GLN A 159 -2.71 8.57 -0.15
N ILE A 160 -2.11 9.68 -0.58
CA ILE A 160 -1.25 9.76 -1.76
C ILE A 160 -0.01 10.55 -1.38
N ALA A 161 1.18 10.14 -1.83
CA ALA A 161 2.43 10.87 -1.63
C ALA A 161 3.06 11.21 -3.00
N PRO A 162 2.49 12.18 -3.74
CA PRO A 162 2.84 12.38 -5.14
C PRO A 162 4.29 12.87 -5.34
N ARG A 163 4.82 13.64 -4.38
CA ARG A 163 6.14 14.28 -4.52
C ARG A 163 6.91 14.35 -3.21
N TRP A 164 8.24 14.36 -3.34
CA TRP A 164 9.13 14.72 -2.25
C TRP A 164 9.09 16.23 -2.00
N ASP A 165 8.90 16.61 -0.73
CA ASP A 165 9.02 18.00 -0.29
C ASP A 165 10.12 18.12 0.77
N THR A 166 11.29 18.62 0.37
CA THR A 166 12.44 18.77 1.26
C THR A 166 12.13 19.69 2.44
N TRP A 167 11.37 20.77 2.19
CA TRP A 167 11.02 21.75 3.24
C TRP A 167 9.90 21.28 4.16
N TYR A 168 9.09 20.33 3.70
CA TYR A 168 8.17 19.59 4.55
C TYR A 168 8.90 18.56 5.42
N GLY A 169 10.07 18.12 5.01
CA GLY A 169 10.87 17.07 5.66
C GLY A 169 10.50 15.67 5.19
N GLY A 170 10.32 15.46 3.87
CA GLY A 170 10.13 14.14 3.29
C GLY A 170 8.93 14.00 2.38
N TRP A 171 8.41 12.76 2.26
CA TRP A 171 7.20 12.47 1.51
C TRP A 171 6.00 13.13 2.20
N ARG A 172 5.34 14.02 1.47
CA ARG A 172 4.12 14.65 1.96
C ARG A 172 2.92 13.81 1.54
N HIS A 173 2.37 13.10 2.51
CA HIS A 173 1.13 12.36 2.30
C HIS A 173 -0.06 13.33 2.29
N LEU A 174 -0.88 13.23 1.25
CA LEU A 174 -2.13 13.97 1.10
C LEU A 174 -3.26 13.05 1.55
N THR A 175 -4.08 13.51 2.48
CA THR A 175 -5.17 12.74 3.12
C THR A 175 -6.52 13.47 3.08
N GLU A 176 -6.52 14.75 2.62
CA GLU A 176 -7.73 15.55 2.47
C GLU A 176 -8.31 15.49 1.04
N GLN A 177 -7.66 14.72 0.14
CA GLN A 177 -8.13 14.55 -1.23
C GLN A 177 -9.36 13.65 -1.26
N THR A 178 -10.17 13.81 -2.31
CA THR A 178 -11.36 13.00 -2.58
C THR A 178 -11.32 12.50 -4.03
N VAL A 179 -12.21 11.60 -4.39
CA VAL A 179 -12.37 11.13 -5.78
C VAL A 179 -12.69 12.27 -6.77
N TRP A 180 -13.14 13.43 -6.29
CA TRP A 180 -13.44 14.61 -7.11
C TRP A 180 -12.27 15.59 -7.22
N THR A 181 -11.26 15.47 -6.34
CA THR A 181 -10.09 16.37 -6.32
C THR A 181 -8.82 15.73 -6.85
N VAL A 182 -8.82 14.41 -7.11
CA VAL A 182 -7.76 13.71 -7.83
C VAL A 182 -8.01 13.77 -9.35
N PRO A 183 -6.96 13.65 -10.20
CA PRO A 183 -7.11 13.54 -11.65
C PRO A 183 -8.03 12.38 -12.05
N GLU A 184 -8.69 12.46 -13.19
CA GLU A 184 -9.52 11.34 -13.72
C GLU A 184 -8.69 10.31 -14.49
N ALA A 185 -7.59 10.74 -15.10
CA ALA A 185 -6.64 9.89 -15.83
C ALA A 185 -5.46 9.48 -14.96
N PRO A 186 -4.73 8.41 -15.32
CA PRO A 186 -3.49 8.05 -14.66
C PRO A 186 -2.50 9.20 -14.60
N PHE A 187 -1.89 9.43 -13.44
CA PHE A 187 -0.99 10.54 -13.20
C PHE A 187 0.32 10.12 -12.54
N ASP A 188 1.39 10.88 -12.83
CA ASP A 188 2.73 10.61 -12.36
C ASP A 188 2.91 10.94 -10.88
N VAL A 189 3.61 10.05 -10.17
CA VAL A 189 4.02 10.26 -8.78
C VAL A 189 5.50 9.94 -8.60
N GLU A 190 6.09 10.37 -7.50
CA GLU A 190 7.49 10.06 -7.19
C GLU A 190 7.66 8.88 -6.25
N THR A 191 6.58 8.46 -5.59
CA THR A 191 6.49 7.24 -4.80
C THR A 191 5.06 6.71 -4.81
N ILE A 192 4.91 5.39 -4.73
CA ILE A 192 3.62 4.72 -4.58
C ILE A 192 3.57 4.12 -3.18
N VAL A 193 2.47 4.35 -2.46
CA VAL A 193 2.20 3.73 -1.17
C VAL A 193 1.86 2.25 -1.39
N GLY A 194 2.50 1.36 -0.64
CA GLY A 194 2.59 -0.07 -0.93
C GLY A 194 1.32 -0.91 -0.76
N ASN A 195 0.16 -0.30 -0.44
CA ASN A 195 -1.07 -1.05 -0.16
C ASN A 195 -1.69 -1.74 -1.39
N CYS A 196 -1.40 -1.26 -2.59
CA CYS A 196 -1.80 -1.90 -3.84
C CYS A 196 -0.93 -1.39 -4.99
N THR A 197 0.08 -2.16 -5.37
CA THR A 197 1.05 -1.75 -6.39
C THR A 197 1.34 -2.88 -7.36
N LEU A 198 1.06 -2.67 -8.63
CA LEU A 198 1.36 -3.59 -9.73
C LEU A 198 2.74 -3.29 -10.31
N PHE A 199 3.59 -4.28 -10.28
CA PHE A 199 4.94 -4.24 -10.83
C PHE A 199 5.03 -5.16 -12.04
N PRO A 200 5.47 -4.70 -13.23
CA PRO A 200 6.00 -5.61 -14.23
C PRO A 200 7.15 -6.43 -13.63
N VAL A 201 7.21 -7.73 -13.93
CA VAL A 201 8.25 -8.63 -13.36
C VAL A 201 9.68 -8.09 -13.56
N ALA A 202 9.91 -7.41 -14.68
CA ALA A 202 11.19 -6.75 -14.99
C ALA A 202 11.60 -5.71 -13.93
N ALA A 203 10.65 -5.08 -13.24
CA ALA A 203 10.94 -4.13 -12.17
C ALA A 203 11.66 -4.80 -10.98
N PHE A 204 11.26 -6.00 -10.60
CA PHE A 204 11.96 -6.79 -9.58
C PHE A 204 13.28 -7.34 -10.08
N ARG A 205 13.37 -7.79 -11.34
CA ARG A 205 14.62 -8.28 -11.93
C ARG A 205 15.69 -7.19 -12.01
N GLU A 206 15.33 -5.97 -12.34
CA GLU A 206 16.24 -4.81 -12.39
C GLU A 206 16.42 -4.17 -11.02
N GLY A 207 15.36 -4.04 -10.25
CA GLY A 207 15.31 -3.36 -8.95
C GLY A 207 15.88 -4.19 -7.81
N GLY A 208 15.77 -5.52 -7.88
CA GLY A 208 15.92 -6.42 -6.73
C GLY A 208 14.68 -6.38 -5.83
N LEU A 209 14.82 -6.82 -4.59
CA LEU A 209 13.74 -6.93 -3.61
C LEU A 209 13.69 -5.70 -2.70
N PHE A 210 12.68 -5.62 -1.83
CA PHE A 210 12.57 -4.58 -0.80
C PHE A 210 13.76 -4.61 0.17
N ALA A 211 14.18 -3.45 0.67
CA ALA A 211 15.35 -3.27 1.55
C ALA A 211 15.05 -3.67 3.02
N THR A 212 14.78 -4.93 3.30
CA THR A 212 14.33 -5.44 4.60
C THR A 212 15.26 -5.12 5.76
N LYS A 213 16.58 -5.17 5.54
CA LYS A 213 17.60 -4.86 6.56
C LYS A 213 17.38 -3.51 7.24
N TRP A 214 16.85 -2.54 6.49
CA TRP A 214 16.71 -1.17 6.94
C TRP A 214 15.25 -0.74 7.12
N LEU A 215 14.36 -1.33 6.33
CA LEU A 215 12.94 -0.94 6.26
C LEU A 215 12.04 -2.17 6.34
N PRO A 216 11.93 -2.81 7.51
CA PRO A 216 11.11 -4.02 7.66
C PRO A 216 9.62 -3.76 7.39
N HIS A 217 9.12 -2.52 7.60
CA HIS A 217 7.72 -2.12 7.37
C HIS A 217 7.49 -1.15 6.22
N PHE A 218 8.50 -0.40 5.80
CA PHE A 218 8.37 0.72 4.87
C PHE A 218 9.20 0.50 3.60
N GLY A 219 9.24 -0.74 3.12
CA GLY A 219 10.01 -1.11 1.93
C GLY A 219 9.57 -0.37 0.66
N ASP A 220 8.28 -0.11 0.53
CA ASP A 220 7.66 0.65 -0.55
C ASP A 220 8.20 2.09 -0.66
N ALA A 221 8.40 2.75 0.48
CA ALA A 221 8.92 4.12 0.56
C ALA A 221 10.37 4.27 0.03
N GLU A 222 11.05 3.16 -0.17
CA GLU A 222 12.39 3.10 -0.80
C GLU A 222 12.34 2.45 -2.17
N PHE A 223 11.58 1.36 -2.33
CA PHE A 223 11.63 0.54 -3.53
C PHE A 223 11.08 1.26 -4.76
N THR A 224 9.91 1.90 -4.65
CA THR A 224 9.33 2.62 -5.78
C THR A 224 10.18 3.85 -6.18
N PRO A 225 10.70 4.70 -5.25
CA PRO A 225 11.69 5.73 -5.61
C PRO A 225 12.98 5.18 -6.19
N ARG A 226 13.46 4.00 -5.76
CA ARG A 226 14.63 3.34 -6.33
C ARG A 226 14.41 2.94 -7.78
N LEU A 227 13.25 2.39 -8.10
CA LEU A 227 12.84 2.07 -9.46
C LEU A 227 12.77 3.33 -10.33
N ARG A 228 12.19 4.42 -9.80
CA ARG A 228 12.13 5.70 -10.50
C ARG A 228 13.54 6.23 -10.85
N LYS A 229 14.50 6.13 -9.95
CA LYS A 229 15.92 6.48 -10.21
C LYS A 229 16.57 5.61 -11.29
N ARG A 230 16.01 4.44 -11.58
CA ARG A 230 16.43 3.52 -12.67
C ARG A 230 15.64 3.71 -13.96
N GLY A 231 14.85 4.78 -14.05
CA GLY A 231 14.10 5.14 -15.25
C GLY A 231 12.75 4.45 -15.38
N TRP A 232 12.23 3.85 -14.31
CA TRP A 232 10.84 3.40 -14.24
C TRP A 232 9.90 4.58 -13.99
N ARG A 233 8.78 4.60 -14.68
CA ARG A 233 7.70 5.53 -14.42
C ARG A 233 6.82 5.01 -13.28
N LEU A 234 6.30 5.89 -12.45
CA LEU A 234 5.37 5.54 -11.37
C LEU A 234 4.05 6.27 -11.63
N LEU A 235 2.96 5.54 -11.77
CA LEU A 235 1.62 6.08 -11.98
C LEU A 235 0.68 5.66 -10.85
N ILE A 236 -0.26 6.53 -10.50
CA ILE A 236 -1.50 6.16 -9.82
C ILE A 236 -2.62 6.18 -10.86
N ASP A 237 -3.38 5.09 -10.96
CA ASP A 237 -4.59 5.07 -11.78
C ASP A 237 -5.82 5.23 -10.88
N PRO A 238 -6.53 6.36 -10.95
CA PRO A 238 -7.68 6.65 -10.09
C PRO A 238 -8.91 5.78 -10.40
N ARG A 239 -8.90 5.06 -11.51
CA ARG A 239 -9.96 4.11 -11.88
C ARG A 239 -9.80 2.75 -11.22
N ALA A 240 -8.58 2.41 -10.77
CA ALA A 240 -8.28 1.22 -9.97
C ALA A 240 -8.52 1.54 -8.49
N ARG A 241 -9.75 1.36 -8.02
CA ARG A 241 -10.16 1.74 -6.66
C ARG A 241 -9.90 0.62 -5.68
N VAL A 242 -9.27 0.99 -4.56
CA VAL A 242 -8.89 0.09 -3.47
C VAL A 242 -9.31 0.72 -2.16
N PHE A 243 -10.04 -0.01 -1.34
CA PHE A 243 -10.62 0.50 -0.09
C PHE A 243 -9.84 -0.06 1.10
N ASN A 244 -9.20 0.81 1.85
CA ASN A 244 -8.39 0.48 3.01
C ASN A 244 -9.14 0.74 4.30
N GLN A 245 -8.94 -0.13 5.29
CA GLN A 245 -9.39 0.19 6.65
C GLN A 245 -8.62 1.42 7.16
N PRO A 246 -9.31 2.34 7.90
CA PRO A 246 -8.62 3.42 8.57
C PRO A 246 -7.56 2.86 9.53
N ASN A 247 -6.35 3.42 9.49
CA ASN A 247 -5.35 3.09 10.48
C ASN A 247 -5.82 3.55 11.88
N GLU A 248 -5.50 2.77 12.90
CA GLU A 248 -5.64 3.23 14.27
C GLU A 248 -4.85 4.55 14.45
N VAL A 249 -5.51 5.54 15.03
CA VAL A 249 -4.85 6.83 15.31
C VAL A 249 -3.86 6.63 16.45
N PRO A 250 -2.56 6.67 16.20
CA PRO A 250 -1.59 6.51 17.26
C PRO A 250 -1.70 7.66 18.27
N PRO A 251 -1.40 7.42 19.55
CA PRO A 251 -1.38 8.49 20.55
C PRO A 251 -0.41 9.61 20.14
N LYS A 252 -0.77 10.86 20.43
CA LYS A 252 0.08 11.99 20.11
C LYS A 252 1.39 11.90 20.87
N MET A 253 2.49 12.35 20.27
CA MET A 253 3.81 12.34 20.90
C MET A 253 3.82 13.08 22.25
N SER A 254 3.04 14.15 22.38
CA SER A 254 2.90 14.92 23.63
C SER A 254 2.09 14.20 24.72
N GLU A 255 1.43 13.11 24.39
CA GLU A 255 0.64 12.30 25.32
C GLU A 255 1.44 11.08 25.82
N LEU A 256 2.59 10.78 25.19
CA LEU A 256 3.47 9.70 25.58
C LEU A 256 4.33 10.07 26.78
N SER A 257 4.51 9.15 27.71
CA SER A 257 5.51 9.26 28.75
C SER A 257 6.94 9.25 28.17
N ALA A 258 7.92 9.74 28.91
CA ALA A 258 9.32 9.75 28.48
C ALA A 258 9.84 8.33 28.11
N ARG A 259 9.36 7.29 28.80
CA ARG A 259 9.69 5.89 28.50
C ARG A 259 9.07 5.43 27.18
N GLU A 260 7.78 5.66 26.98
CA GLU A 260 7.07 5.31 25.74
C GLU A 260 7.65 6.05 24.53
N LEU A 261 7.99 7.35 24.72
CA LEU A 261 8.66 8.14 23.71
C LEU A 261 10.03 7.56 23.34
N TYR A 262 10.84 7.18 24.32
CA TYR A 262 12.12 6.51 24.10
C TYR A 262 11.95 5.18 23.37
N GLU A 263 10.98 4.38 23.76
CA GLU A 263 10.68 3.10 23.11
C GLU A 263 10.22 3.29 21.66
N ALA A 264 9.31 4.23 21.41
CA ALA A 264 8.81 4.54 20.07
C ALA A 264 9.93 5.02 19.13
N VAL A 265 10.81 5.86 19.63
CA VAL A 265 11.86 6.51 18.82
C VAL A 265 13.07 5.59 18.60
N TRP A 266 13.42 4.74 19.56
CA TRP A 266 14.67 3.97 19.50
C TRP A 266 14.51 2.45 19.45
N LYS A 267 13.46 1.88 20.09
CA LYS A 267 13.34 0.42 20.23
C LYS A 267 12.34 -0.22 19.29
N LYS A 268 11.16 0.39 19.12
CA LYS A 268 10.08 -0.21 18.33
C LYS A 268 10.31 0.02 16.84
N TYR A 269 10.84 -0.97 16.13
CA TYR A 269 11.10 -0.88 14.69
C TYR A 269 9.83 -0.67 13.83
N ASN A 270 8.69 -1.11 14.32
CA ASN A 270 7.40 -0.91 13.63
C ASN A 270 6.79 0.48 13.89
N HIS A 271 7.36 1.28 14.78
CA HIS A 271 6.80 2.59 15.10
C HIS A 271 7.15 3.63 14.03
N ALA A 272 6.15 4.42 13.62
CA ALA A 272 6.31 5.45 12.59
C ALA A 272 7.39 6.49 12.89
N HIS A 273 7.70 6.71 14.17
CA HIS A 273 8.73 7.65 14.63
C HIS A 273 10.07 7.01 14.95
N ASN A 274 10.29 5.72 14.65
CA ASN A 274 11.60 5.10 14.83
C ASN A 274 12.66 5.82 14.00
N LEU A 275 13.66 6.42 14.66
CA LEU A 275 14.64 7.31 14.01
C LEU A 275 15.52 6.57 13.01
N ARG A 276 15.88 5.31 13.28
CA ARG A 276 16.68 4.50 12.36
C ARG A 276 15.93 4.27 11.05
N ASN A 277 14.69 3.79 11.15
CA ASN A 277 13.87 3.52 9.97
C ASN A 277 13.57 4.83 9.22
N ARG A 278 13.25 5.90 9.96
CA ARG A 278 12.98 7.21 9.36
C ARG A 278 14.19 7.78 8.63
N PHE A 279 15.37 7.71 9.25
CA PHE A 279 16.62 8.11 8.60
C PHE A 279 16.87 7.30 7.32
N MET A 280 16.76 5.97 7.40
CA MET A 280 17.00 5.10 6.26
C MET A 280 15.98 5.30 5.14
N MET A 281 14.71 5.50 5.48
CA MET A 281 13.67 5.83 4.50
C MET A 281 14.01 7.12 3.74
N TYR A 282 14.47 8.16 4.43
CA TYR A 282 14.86 9.41 3.79
C TYR A 282 16.16 9.28 3.01
N TRP A 283 17.16 8.61 3.59
CA TRP A 283 18.45 8.39 2.94
C TRP A 283 18.35 7.57 1.64
N LEU A 284 17.48 6.57 1.62
CA LEU A 284 17.30 5.67 0.46
C LEU A 284 16.24 6.18 -0.52
N GLY A 285 15.10 6.66 -0.01
CA GLY A 285 13.94 7.06 -0.81
C GLY A 285 14.05 8.46 -1.43
N ALA A 286 14.66 9.45 -0.75
CA ALA A 286 14.76 10.83 -1.24
C ALA A 286 15.37 10.93 -2.64
N PRO A 287 15.01 11.93 -3.44
CA PRO A 287 15.57 12.12 -4.79
C PRO A 287 17.11 12.20 -4.79
N THR A 288 17.70 12.93 -3.84
CA THR A 288 19.15 12.99 -3.62
C THR A 288 19.50 12.75 -2.16
N LYS A 289 20.73 12.31 -1.88
CA LYS A 289 21.21 12.09 -0.51
C LYS A 289 21.18 13.37 0.34
N LEU A 290 21.51 14.51 -0.27
CA LEU A 290 21.45 15.82 0.40
C LEU A 290 20.02 16.17 0.81
N GLN A 291 19.04 16.01 -0.10
CA GLN A 291 17.63 16.24 0.20
C GLN A 291 17.12 15.28 1.30
N GLY A 292 17.57 14.03 1.29
CA GLY A 292 17.25 13.05 2.33
C GLY A 292 17.78 13.47 3.69
N PHE A 293 19.02 13.91 3.76
CA PHE A 293 19.63 14.39 5.00
C PHE A 293 18.96 15.66 5.51
N VAL A 294 18.78 16.68 4.66
CA VAL A 294 18.08 17.93 5.02
C VAL A 294 16.65 17.63 5.48
N GLY A 295 15.91 16.81 4.74
CA GLY A 295 14.56 16.39 5.11
C GLY A 295 14.51 15.69 6.48
N PHE A 296 15.50 14.84 6.77
CA PHE A 296 15.59 14.18 8.06
C PHE A 296 15.86 15.17 9.21
N VAL A 297 16.74 16.16 9.01
CA VAL A 297 16.98 17.22 9.99
C VAL A 297 15.71 18.03 10.27
N ILE A 298 14.98 18.41 9.21
CA ILE A 298 13.69 19.10 9.35
C ILE A 298 12.67 18.22 10.10
N TYR A 299 12.63 16.94 9.78
CA TYR A 299 11.79 15.98 10.51
C TYR A 299 12.12 15.95 12.01
N LEU A 300 13.41 15.91 12.39
CA LEU A 300 13.83 15.92 13.80
C LEU A 300 13.38 17.20 14.53
N VAL A 301 13.53 18.36 13.89
CA VAL A 301 13.04 19.63 14.47
C VAL A 301 11.53 19.59 14.69
N ARG A 302 10.75 19.11 13.69
CA ARG A 302 9.30 18.96 13.83
C ARG A 302 8.91 17.98 14.93
N LEU A 303 9.63 16.86 15.02
CA LEU A 303 9.41 15.85 16.06
C LEU A 303 9.62 16.45 17.45
N ALA A 304 10.71 17.22 17.65
CA ALA A 304 10.98 17.91 18.91
C ALA A 304 9.89 18.93 19.26
N LEU A 305 9.44 19.72 18.29
CA LEU A 305 8.34 20.69 18.49
C LEU A 305 7.03 19.97 18.87
N GLN A 306 6.72 18.87 18.22
CA GLN A 306 5.53 18.07 18.55
C GLN A 306 5.60 17.47 19.97
N ALA A 307 6.79 17.02 20.39
CA ALA A 307 7.00 16.45 21.73
C ALA A 307 6.74 17.47 22.85
N ILE A 308 7.00 18.76 22.60
CA ILE A 308 6.70 19.86 23.54
C ILE A 308 5.32 20.51 23.30
N GLY A 309 4.45 19.87 22.50
CA GLY A 309 3.08 20.32 22.28
C GLY A 309 2.90 21.43 21.23
N ILE A 310 3.97 21.87 20.58
CA ILE A 310 3.89 22.84 19.48
C ILE A 310 3.46 22.12 18.21
N ARG A 311 2.28 22.45 17.68
CA ARG A 311 1.76 21.88 16.43
C ARG A 311 2.14 22.77 15.25
N SER A 312 2.64 22.17 14.19
CA SER A 312 2.65 22.83 12.88
C SER A 312 1.21 23.07 12.46
N ALA A 313 0.88 24.27 12.01
CA ALA A 313 -0.44 24.50 11.41
C ALA A 313 -0.64 23.52 10.23
N PRO A 314 -1.82 22.87 10.12
CA PRO A 314 -2.11 22.04 8.96
C PRO A 314 -2.06 22.93 7.72
N ARG A 315 -1.24 22.55 6.75
CA ARG A 315 -1.21 23.23 5.46
C ARG A 315 -2.37 22.69 4.65
N ARG A 316 -3.32 23.56 4.28
CA ARG A 316 -4.46 23.20 3.43
C ARG A 316 -3.94 22.51 2.15
N GLU A 317 -4.49 21.39 1.83
CA GLU A 317 -4.21 20.69 0.59
C GLU A 317 -4.93 21.40 -0.56
N ARG A 318 -4.27 21.47 -1.72
CA ARG A 318 -4.91 21.89 -2.96
C ARG A 318 -5.42 20.64 -3.70
N PRO A 319 -6.50 20.76 -4.49
CA PRO A 319 -6.93 19.67 -5.36
C PRO A 319 -5.77 19.22 -6.26
N LEU A 320 -5.47 17.92 -6.26
CA LEU A 320 -4.44 17.36 -7.14
C LEU A 320 -4.77 17.55 -8.61
N ARG A 321 -6.05 17.49 -8.96
CA ARG A 321 -6.54 17.72 -10.32
C ARG A 321 -5.98 19.03 -10.91
N GLU A 322 -5.91 20.12 -10.14
CA GLU A 322 -5.38 21.41 -10.59
C GLU A 322 -3.87 21.39 -10.94
N GLU A 323 -3.12 20.36 -10.47
CA GLU A 323 -1.70 20.24 -10.75
C GLU A 323 -1.41 19.42 -12.02
N TYR A 324 -2.38 18.62 -12.48
CA TYR A 324 -2.20 17.65 -13.57
C TYR A 324 -3.09 17.92 -14.80
N GLU A 325 -4.09 18.79 -14.68
CA GLU A 325 -4.92 19.32 -15.78
C GLU A 325 -4.46 20.71 -16.19
#